data_917bd9e5db7c6a080fa2d5eccf521612
#
_entry.id   917bd9e5db7c6a080fa2d5eccf521612
#
_cell.length_a   1.000
_cell.length_b   1.000
_cell.length_c   1.000
_cell.angle_alpha   90.00
_cell.angle_beta   90.00
_cell.angle_gamma   90.00
#
_symmetry.space_group_name_H-M   'P 1'
#
loop_
_entity.id
_entity.type
_entity.pdbx_description
1 polymer ?
#
loop_
_entity_poly.entity_id
_entity_poly.type
_entity_poly.pdbx_seq_one_letter_code
_entity_poly.pdbx_strand_id
1 'polypeptide(L)'
;MLQAFLLQFIPAMVQGVTLAIPLGILLAVFLRLDLPEYKNTLKRALYWGFWLSLFFVAVKVGTRNAITREGFEALTIVIAIVAEVVLLAMLFFKRDLSKKVNKVVTMSAFILAIMFILFHGMELWLMPYQIFIGATGKYMTLNFLIENLGFLTGILFGLLSAAVTYEAAAALNYKRLLFVFFVQIIALFIEQILYAIRVAMARQFLPSGSLIKVMAPIINNQDVLVFVIYAAVLFVPLTLFSQPKPQRPEGSNPAEYRRIVANAKSKRRWGVGTVVLLIIMTCLSSFGWSYANHKEQIVPAVQVQAQNGRIAIDLNEFADGHLHRYTYRGSGGEGVRFIVILKGGSAYGV
;
A
#
# COMPACT_ATOMS: atom_id res chain seq x y z
N MET A 1 -8.04 -17.28 -12.53
CA MET A 1 -6.58 -17.11 -12.51
C MET A 1 -6.16 -15.64 -12.44
N LEU A 2 -6.49 -14.79 -13.43
CA LEU A 2 -6.10 -13.37 -13.39
C LEU A 2 -6.62 -12.64 -12.15
N GLN A 3 -7.85 -12.88 -11.75
CA GLN A 3 -8.44 -12.30 -10.54
C GLN A 3 -7.67 -12.71 -9.28
N ALA A 4 -7.34 -13.99 -9.10
CA ALA A 4 -6.56 -14.48 -7.96
C ALA A 4 -5.15 -13.84 -7.93
N PHE A 5 -4.51 -13.68 -9.08
CA PHE A 5 -3.25 -12.96 -9.19
C PHE A 5 -3.38 -11.49 -8.75
N LEU A 6 -4.36 -10.76 -9.29
CA LEU A 6 -4.54 -9.33 -9.02
C LEU A 6 -4.92 -9.05 -7.56
N LEU A 7 -5.70 -9.94 -6.93
CA LEU A 7 -6.07 -9.83 -5.51
C LEU A 7 -4.87 -9.83 -4.57
N GLN A 8 -3.75 -10.44 -4.96
CA GLN A 8 -2.51 -10.43 -4.18
C GLN A 8 -1.50 -9.42 -4.71
N PHE A 9 -1.45 -9.23 -6.03
CA PHE A 9 -0.52 -8.31 -6.67
C PHE A 9 -0.78 -6.86 -6.27
N ILE A 10 -2.04 -6.40 -6.35
CA ILE A 10 -2.37 -4.99 -6.14
C ILE A 10 -2.11 -4.55 -4.69
N PRO A 11 -2.58 -5.25 -3.64
CA PRO A 11 -2.24 -4.89 -2.27
C PRO A 11 -0.74 -4.91 -2.00
N ALA A 12 -0.02 -5.93 -2.47
CA ALA A 12 1.43 -6.02 -2.31
C ALA A 12 2.18 -4.89 -3.02
N MET A 13 1.73 -4.52 -4.24
CA MET A 13 2.24 -3.37 -4.98
C MET A 13 1.99 -2.07 -4.22
N VAL A 14 0.76 -1.82 -3.78
CA VAL A 14 0.39 -0.58 -3.07
C VAL A 14 1.19 -0.44 -1.78
N GLN A 15 1.26 -1.48 -0.95
CA GLN A 15 2.06 -1.47 0.27
C GLN A 15 3.56 -1.26 -0.02
N GLY A 16 4.08 -1.95 -1.04
CA GLY A 16 5.46 -1.81 -1.47
C GLY A 16 5.78 -0.38 -1.95
N VAL A 17 4.89 0.23 -2.71
CA VAL A 17 5.03 1.60 -3.23
C VAL A 17 4.94 2.62 -2.10
N THR A 18 3.94 2.50 -1.22
CA THR A 18 3.72 3.41 -0.09
C THR A 18 4.92 3.42 0.86
N LEU A 19 5.58 2.28 1.05
CA LEU A 19 6.81 2.18 1.83
C LEU A 19 8.04 2.68 1.06
N ALA A 20 8.28 2.16 -0.13
CA ALA A 20 9.57 2.28 -0.79
C ALA A 20 9.79 3.63 -1.50
N ILE A 21 8.75 4.26 -2.05
CA ILE A 21 8.88 5.56 -2.74
C ILE A 21 9.26 6.68 -1.77
N PRO A 22 8.58 6.91 -0.63
CA PRO A 22 8.99 7.95 0.32
C PRO A 22 10.39 7.74 0.87
N LEU A 23 10.79 6.49 1.14
CA LEU A 23 12.16 6.17 1.55
C LEU A 23 13.18 6.44 0.43
N GLY A 24 12.84 6.18 -0.81
CA GLY A 24 13.66 6.52 -1.98
C GLY A 24 13.83 8.05 -2.14
N ILE A 25 12.76 8.81 -1.98
CA ILE A 25 12.82 10.29 -2.00
C ILE A 25 13.64 10.82 -0.81
N LEU A 26 13.47 10.27 0.39
CA LEU A 26 14.28 10.62 1.55
C LEU A 26 15.77 10.38 1.30
N LEU A 27 16.12 9.25 0.67
CA LEU A 27 17.49 8.95 0.27
C LEU A 27 18.01 9.99 -0.75
N ALA A 28 17.19 10.41 -1.72
CA ALA A 28 17.55 11.46 -2.67
C ALA A 28 17.76 12.83 -1.99
N VAL A 29 16.91 13.17 -1.00
CA VAL A 29 17.09 14.39 -0.17
C VAL A 29 18.45 14.35 0.55
N PHE A 30 18.81 13.23 1.14
CA PHE A 30 20.08 13.08 1.86
C PHE A 30 21.31 13.13 0.96
N LEU A 31 21.22 12.60 -0.27
CA LEU A 31 22.30 12.77 -1.25
C LEU A 31 22.58 14.24 -1.58
N ARG A 32 21.55 15.08 -1.52
CA ARG A 32 21.67 16.52 -1.78
C ARG A 32 22.17 17.31 -0.57
N LEU A 33 22.16 16.74 0.61
CA LEU A 33 22.72 17.33 1.82
C LEU A 33 24.24 17.16 1.93
N ASP A 34 24.85 16.47 0.96
CA ASP A 34 26.30 16.23 0.82
C ASP A 34 26.95 15.60 2.08
N LEU A 35 26.19 14.75 2.77
CA LEU A 35 26.61 14.11 4.01
C LEU A 35 26.70 12.59 3.80
N PRO A 36 27.87 12.05 3.48
CA PRO A 36 28.08 10.62 3.16
C PRO A 36 27.65 9.69 4.31
N GLU A 37 27.74 10.14 5.55
CA GLU A 37 27.32 9.37 6.73
C GLU A 37 25.83 9.02 6.71
N TYR A 38 24.97 9.86 6.13
CA TYR A 38 23.53 9.62 6.08
C TYR A 38 23.15 8.47 5.16
N LYS A 39 23.83 8.33 4.03
CA LYS A 39 23.56 7.23 3.10
C LYS A 39 23.79 5.87 3.77
N ASN A 40 24.85 5.76 4.55
CA ASN A 40 25.17 4.53 5.28
C ASN A 40 24.20 4.28 6.42
N THR A 41 23.78 5.33 7.13
CA THR A 41 22.79 5.22 8.21
C THR A 41 21.44 4.78 7.67
N LEU A 42 20.96 5.36 6.56
CA LEU A 42 19.69 4.95 5.96
C LEU A 42 19.76 3.51 5.41
N LYS A 43 20.87 3.12 4.78
CA LYS A 43 21.07 1.71 4.37
C LYS A 43 21.01 0.74 5.55
N ARG A 44 21.62 1.12 6.70
CA ARG A 44 21.52 0.32 7.93
C ARG A 44 20.09 0.27 8.46
N ALA A 45 19.36 1.39 8.41
CA ALA A 45 17.94 1.42 8.78
C ALA A 45 17.09 0.48 7.92
N LEU A 46 17.27 0.49 6.61
CA LEU A 46 16.60 -0.43 5.68
C LEU A 46 16.91 -1.89 6.00
N TYR A 47 18.19 -2.21 6.23
CA TYR A 47 18.62 -3.56 6.58
C TYR A 47 18.01 -4.04 7.91
N TRP A 48 18.16 -3.26 8.98
CA TRP A 48 17.62 -3.61 10.28
C TRP A 48 16.11 -3.61 10.32
N GLY A 49 15.47 -2.64 9.67
CA GLY A 49 14.00 -2.58 9.56
C GLY A 49 13.43 -3.82 8.88
N PHE A 50 14.04 -4.27 7.78
CA PHE A 50 13.65 -5.49 7.08
C PHE A 50 13.72 -6.73 8.00
N TRP A 51 14.87 -6.98 8.63
CA TRP A 51 15.04 -8.14 9.49
C TRP A 51 14.17 -8.09 10.75
N LEU A 52 14.02 -6.91 11.36
CA LEU A 52 13.14 -6.74 12.50
C LEU A 52 11.68 -6.98 12.13
N SER A 53 11.21 -6.48 10.98
CA SER A 53 9.82 -6.71 10.54
C SER A 53 9.56 -8.19 10.32
N LEU A 54 10.47 -8.90 9.67
CA LEU A 54 10.37 -10.34 9.47
C LEU A 54 10.38 -11.11 10.80
N PHE A 55 11.25 -10.72 11.74
CA PHE A 55 11.31 -11.30 13.08
C PHE A 55 9.99 -11.13 13.84
N PHE A 56 9.43 -9.91 13.86
CA PHE A 56 8.17 -9.67 14.57
C PHE A 56 6.98 -10.40 13.92
N VAL A 57 6.95 -10.53 12.60
CA VAL A 57 5.95 -11.38 11.92
C VAL A 57 6.12 -12.84 12.30
N ALA A 58 7.35 -13.37 12.32
CA ALA A 58 7.61 -14.74 12.75
C ALA A 58 7.17 -14.98 14.21
N VAL A 59 7.47 -14.05 15.12
CA VAL A 59 6.99 -14.12 16.53
C VAL A 59 5.47 -14.08 16.59
N LYS A 60 4.81 -13.18 15.84
CA LYS A 60 3.34 -13.11 15.80
C LYS A 60 2.72 -14.42 15.32
N VAL A 61 3.23 -14.98 14.24
CA VAL A 61 2.73 -16.25 13.67
C VAL A 61 2.98 -17.41 14.64
N GLY A 62 4.18 -17.50 15.21
CA GLY A 62 4.56 -18.60 16.12
C GLY A 62 3.85 -18.58 17.45
N THR A 63 3.59 -17.40 18.00
CA THR A 63 2.96 -17.23 19.33
C THR A 63 1.44 -17.02 19.26
N ARG A 64 0.88 -16.94 18.07
CA ARG A 64 -0.53 -16.67 17.74
C ARG A 64 -1.11 -15.37 18.34
N ASN A 65 -0.89 -15.08 19.63
CA ASN A 65 -1.51 -13.94 20.33
C ASN A 65 -0.56 -13.13 21.23
N ALA A 66 0.72 -13.48 21.37
CA ALA A 66 1.65 -12.72 22.21
C ALA A 66 1.82 -11.28 21.70
N ILE A 67 1.76 -11.09 20.37
CA ILE A 67 1.80 -9.77 19.75
C ILE A 67 0.48 -9.56 19.01
N THR A 68 -0.34 -8.62 19.49
CA THR A 68 -1.52 -8.18 18.75
C THR A 68 -1.07 -7.24 17.63
N ARG A 69 -1.59 -7.45 16.41
CA ARG A 69 -1.27 -6.60 15.25
C ARG A 69 -1.52 -5.12 15.56
N GLU A 70 -2.71 -4.81 16.07
CA GLU A 70 -3.13 -3.45 16.40
C GLU A 70 -2.20 -2.77 17.41
N GLY A 71 -1.80 -3.48 18.49
CA GLY A 71 -0.91 -2.94 19.51
C GLY A 71 0.50 -2.66 18.97
N PHE A 72 1.03 -3.56 18.13
CA PHE A 72 2.32 -3.39 17.50
C PHE A 72 2.31 -2.22 16.49
N GLU A 73 1.31 -2.16 15.61
CA GLU A 73 1.16 -1.10 14.63
C GLU A 73 0.94 0.27 15.31
N ALA A 74 0.13 0.34 16.38
CA ALA A 74 -0.06 1.56 17.15
C ALA A 74 1.24 2.07 17.78
N LEU A 75 2.06 1.19 18.34
CA LEU A 75 3.36 1.57 18.92
C LEU A 75 4.31 2.09 17.82
N THR A 76 4.42 1.39 16.70
CA THR A 76 5.27 1.80 15.59
C THR A 76 4.86 3.14 15.00
N ILE A 77 3.54 3.39 14.87
CA ILE A 77 2.99 4.66 14.38
C ILE A 77 3.33 5.82 15.33
N VAL A 78 3.13 5.67 16.63
CA VAL A 78 3.43 6.74 17.60
C VAL A 78 4.90 7.16 17.48
N ILE A 79 5.82 6.19 17.42
CA ILE A 79 7.25 6.47 17.27
C ILE A 79 7.54 7.11 15.90
N ALA A 80 6.90 6.64 14.83
CA ALA A 80 7.05 7.20 13.49
C ALA A 80 6.60 8.67 13.44
N ILE A 81 5.43 8.99 13.97
CA ILE A 81 4.89 10.36 14.04
C ILE A 81 5.86 11.31 14.73
N VAL A 82 6.42 10.91 15.88
CA VAL A 82 7.41 11.73 16.59
C VAL A 82 8.66 11.95 15.72
N ALA A 83 9.16 10.89 15.10
CA ALA A 83 10.33 10.99 14.22
C ALA A 83 10.05 11.86 12.97
N GLU A 84 8.86 11.77 12.38
CA GLU A 84 8.41 12.61 11.25
C GLU A 84 8.39 14.09 11.61
N VAL A 85 7.71 14.44 12.71
CA VAL A 85 7.61 15.83 13.16
C VAL A 85 8.99 16.42 13.41
N VAL A 86 9.87 15.68 14.11
CA VAL A 86 11.24 16.13 14.38
C VAL A 86 12.03 16.27 13.07
N LEU A 87 11.94 15.29 12.18
CA LEU A 87 12.64 15.32 10.88
C LEU A 87 12.18 16.50 10.03
N LEU A 88 10.88 16.70 9.88
CA LEU A 88 10.30 17.80 9.10
C LEU A 88 10.68 19.15 9.69
N ALA A 89 10.55 19.34 11.00
CA ALA A 89 10.95 20.57 11.67
C ALA A 89 12.43 20.88 11.40
N MET A 90 13.31 19.90 11.55
CA MET A 90 14.75 20.10 11.32
C MET A 90 15.09 20.37 9.84
N LEU A 91 14.40 19.76 8.88
CA LEU A 91 14.63 19.99 7.46
C LEU A 91 14.10 21.35 6.98
N PHE A 92 12.98 21.84 7.57
CA PHE A 92 12.37 23.12 7.20
C PHE A 92 13.04 24.32 7.83
N PHE A 93 13.31 24.26 9.14
CA PHE A 93 13.85 25.40 9.89
C PHE A 93 15.37 25.53 9.81
N LYS A 94 16.00 24.68 9.02
CA LYS A 94 17.42 24.62 8.88
C LYS A 94 17.97 25.81 8.09
N ARG A 95 18.71 26.68 8.76
CA ARG A 95 19.58 27.69 8.13
C ARG A 95 21.05 27.28 8.10
N ASP A 96 21.56 26.61 9.15
CA ASP A 96 22.94 26.11 9.22
C ASP A 96 23.01 24.75 9.90
N LEU A 97 23.78 23.82 9.32
CA LEU A 97 23.97 22.48 9.85
C LEU A 97 25.08 22.46 10.89
N SER A 98 24.77 22.78 12.17
CA SER A 98 25.67 22.39 13.24
C SER A 98 25.77 20.84 13.30
N LYS A 99 26.91 20.30 13.76
CA LYS A 99 27.11 18.85 13.95
C LYS A 99 26.00 18.20 14.80
N LYS A 100 25.44 18.94 15.78
CA LYS A 100 24.33 18.45 16.61
C LYS A 100 23.02 18.31 15.84
N VAL A 101 22.65 19.29 15.00
CA VAL A 101 21.46 19.25 14.16
C VAL A 101 21.55 18.10 13.15
N ASN A 102 22.72 17.90 12.56
CA ASN A 102 22.96 16.77 11.66
C ASN A 102 22.72 15.43 12.34
N LYS A 103 23.19 15.25 13.57
CA LYS A 103 22.97 14.00 14.33
C LYS A 103 21.47 13.77 14.60
N VAL A 104 20.71 14.82 14.94
CA VAL A 104 19.26 14.70 15.16
C VAL A 104 18.53 14.34 13.88
N VAL A 105 18.82 15.00 12.74
CA VAL A 105 18.25 14.68 11.43
C VAL A 105 18.52 13.22 11.04
N THR A 106 19.78 12.78 11.21
CA THR A 106 20.16 11.39 10.91
C THR A 106 19.41 10.38 11.76
N MET A 107 19.33 10.66 13.08
CA MET A 107 18.67 9.75 14.02
C MET A 107 17.17 9.68 13.76
N SER A 108 16.52 10.83 13.54
CA SER A 108 15.09 10.87 13.21
C SER A 108 14.78 10.13 11.91
N ALA A 109 15.60 10.30 10.88
CA ALA A 109 15.42 9.57 9.62
C ALA A 109 15.69 8.06 9.76
N PHE A 110 16.65 7.66 10.60
CA PHE A 110 16.91 6.27 10.92
C PHE A 110 15.72 5.62 11.62
N ILE A 111 15.20 6.28 12.66
CA ILE A 111 14.03 5.80 13.41
C ILE A 111 12.81 5.74 12.48
N LEU A 112 12.55 6.80 11.71
CA LEU A 112 11.43 6.86 10.78
C LEU A 112 11.47 5.72 9.77
N ALA A 113 12.62 5.48 9.13
CA ALA A 113 12.77 4.40 8.15
C ALA A 113 12.51 3.02 8.77
N ILE A 114 13.02 2.76 9.99
CA ILE A 114 12.74 1.49 10.68
C ILE A 114 11.26 1.38 11.01
N MET A 115 10.64 2.42 11.57
CA MET A 115 9.23 2.37 11.98
C MET A 115 8.29 2.20 10.77
N PHE A 116 8.58 2.83 9.64
CA PHE A 116 7.84 2.62 8.41
C PHE A 116 7.93 1.18 7.91
N ILE A 117 9.15 0.61 7.94
CA ILE A 117 9.34 -0.78 7.52
C ILE A 117 8.65 -1.74 8.49
N LEU A 118 8.64 -1.44 9.80
CA LEU A 118 7.94 -2.26 10.77
C LEU A 118 6.43 -2.19 10.59
N PHE A 119 5.87 -1.02 10.36
CA PHE A 119 4.44 -0.82 10.16
C PHE A 119 3.94 -1.49 8.87
N HIS A 120 4.44 -1.08 7.71
CA HIS A 120 4.05 -1.67 6.43
C HIS A 120 4.54 -3.10 6.26
N GLY A 121 5.69 -3.45 6.84
CA GLY A 121 6.26 -4.79 6.80
C GLY A 121 5.43 -5.81 7.58
N MET A 122 4.80 -5.43 8.68
CA MET A 122 3.89 -6.33 9.40
C MET A 122 2.75 -6.78 8.48
N GLU A 123 2.12 -5.87 7.76
CA GLU A 123 1.05 -6.16 6.82
C GLU A 123 1.55 -6.97 5.61
N LEU A 124 2.63 -6.51 5.01
CA LEU A 124 3.21 -7.11 3.82
C LEU A 124 3.65 -8.57 4.05
N TRP A 125 4.39 -8.84 5.13
CA TRP A 125 4.90 -10.19 5.40
C TRP A 125 3.86 -11.14 5.97
N LEU A 126 2.70 -10.63 6.44
CA LEU A 126 1.56 -11.48 6.81
C LEU A 126 0.79 -12.00 5.57
N MET A 127 0.88 -11.35 4.41
CA MET A 127 0.17 -11.80 3.20
C MET A 127 0.52 -13.24 2.79
N PRO A 128 1.80 -13.68 2.69
CA PRO A 128 2.13 -15.07 2.38
C PRO A 128 1.55 -16.06 3.39
N TYR A 129 1.53 -15.69 4.66
CA TYR A 129 0.94 -16.53 5.71
C TYR A 129 -0.60 -16.65 5.54
N GLN A 130 -1.27 -15.56 5.16
CA GLN A 130 -2.70 -15.59 4.85
C GLN A 130 -3.03 -16.46 3.63
N ILE A 131 -2.22 -16.34 2.56
CA ILE A 131 -2.32 -17.21 1.37
C ILE A 131 -2.14 -18.68 1.78
N PHE A 132 -1.15 -18.97 2.63
CA PHE A 132 -0.87 -20.31 3.12
C PHE A 132 -2.05 -20.89 3.91
N ILE A 133 -2.63 -20.15 4.86
CA ILE A 133 -3.81 -20.59 5.63
C ILE A 133 -5.02 -20.75 4.71
N GLY A 134 -5.26 -19.80 3.80
CA GLY A 134 -6.37 -19.82 2.85
C GLY A 134 -6.35 -21.04 1.92
N ALA A 135 -5.18 -21.60 1.66
CA ALA A 135 -5.02 -22.79 0.82
C ALA A 135 -5.60 -24.10 1.44
N THR A 136 -5.96 -24.10 2.74
CA THR A 136 -6.62 -25.23 3.44
C THR A 136 -6.02 -26.62 3.13
N GLY A 137 -4.69 -26.71 3.17
CA GLY A 137 -3.95 -27.95 2.88
C GLY A 137 -3.70 -28.27 1.40
N LYS A 138 -4.17 -27.43 0.47
CA LYS A 138 -3.94 -27.60 -0.97
C LYS A 138 -2.78 -26.75 -1.47
N TYR A 139 -1.60 -26.95 -0.92
CA TYR A 139 -0.43 -26.05 -1.12
C TYR A 139 0.24 -26.14 -2.51
N MET A 140 -0.08 -27.14 -3.32
CA MET A 140 0.47 -27.30 -4.68
C MET A 140 -0.58 -27.09 -5.77
N THR A 141 -1.63 -26.35 -5.45
CA THR A 141 -2.63 -26.00 -6.47
C THR A 141 -2.14 -24.84 -7.33
N LEU A 142 -2.60 -24.79 -8.57
CA LEU A 142 -2.29 -23.70 -9.49
C LEU A 142 -2.69 -22.32 -8.91
N ASN A 143 -3.83 -22.26 -8.21
CA ASN A 143 -4.29 -21.02 -7.57
C ASN A 143 -3.32 -20.54 -6.48
N PHE A 144 -2.84 -21.43 -5.62
CA PHE A 144 -1.84 -21.11 -4.61
C PHE A 144 -0.54 -20.54 -5.22
N LEU A 145 -0.07 -21.14 -6.32
CA LEU A 145 1.11 -20.66 -7.03
C LEU A 145 0.87 -19.27 -7.65
N ILE A 146 -0.30 -19.05 -8.26
CA ILE A 146 -0.67 -17.78 -8.88
C ILE A 146 -0.79 -16.67 -7.83
N GLU A 147 -1.38 -16.94 -6.68
CA GLU A 147 -1.49 -15.97 -5.57
C GLU A 147 -0.12 -15.57 -5.02
N ASN A 148 0.76 -16.54 -4.78
CA ASN A 148 2.14 -16.25 -4.35
C ASN A 148 2.94 -15.49 -5.42
N LEU A 149 2.77 -15.83 -6.69
CA LEU A 149 3.37 -15.10 -7.80
C LEU A 149 2.86 -13.65 -7.86
N GLY A 150 1.56 -13.44 -7.66
CA GLY A 150 0.96 -12.11 -7.55
C GLY A 150 1.63 -11.29 -6.45
N PHE A 151 1.72 -11.86 -5.25
CA PHE A 151 2.38 -11.21 -4.11
C PHE A 151 3.84 -10.83 -4.41
N LEU A 152 4.65 -11.78 -4.87
CA LEU A 152 6.08 -11.55 -5.15
C LEU A 152 6.29 -10.50 -6.25
N THR A 153 5.53 -10.59 -7.33
CA THR A 153 5.62 -9.63 -8.43
C THR A 153 5.12 -8.25 -8.03
N GLY A 154 4.12 -8.15 -7.14
CA GLY A 154 3.65 -6.89 -6.57
C GLY A 154 4.74 -6.17 -5.78
N ILE A 155 5.44 -6.87 -4.89
CA ILE A 155 6.58 -6.31 -4.14
C ILE A 155 7.70 -5.86 -5.10
N LEU A 156 8.09 -6.72 -6.04
CA LEU A 156 9.14 -6.40 -7.00
C LEU A 156 8.79 -5.17 -7.83
N PHE A 157 7.53 -5.03 -8.22
CA PHE A 157 7.06 -3.84 -8.94
C PHE A 157 7.12 -2.59 -8.06
N GLY A 158 6.74 -2.67 -6.78
CA GLY A 158 6.86 -1.58 -5.82
C GLY A 158 8.32 -1.13 -5.64
N LEU A 159 9.25 -2.05 -5.46
CA LEU A 159 10.68 -1.77 -5.35
C LEU A 159 11.26 -1.16 -6.63
N LEU A 160 10.88 -1.69 -7.81
CA LEU A 160 11.29 -1.13 -9.10
C LEU A 160 10.79 0.31 -9.27
N SER A 161 9.53 0.56 -8.91
CA SER A 161 8.94 1.90 -8.97
C SER A 161 9.68 2.89 -8.07
N ALA A 162 10.07 2.46 -6.87
CA ALA A 162 10.88 3.28 -5.97
C ALA A 162 12.28 3.55 -6.52
N ALA A 163 12.94 2.54 -7.11
CA ALA A 163 14.28 2.70 -7.69
C ALA A 163 14.26 3.68 -8.87
N VAL A 164 13.29 3.56 -9.79
CA VAL A 164 13.14 4.46 -10.94
C VAL A 164 12.81 5.88 -10.47
N THR A 165 11.92 6.01 -9.49
CA THR A 165 11.56 7.31 -8.91
C THR A 165 12.75 7.97 -8.21
N TYR A 166 13.55 7.20 -7.47
CA TYR A 166 14.78 7.66 -6.82
C TYR A 166 15.78 8.23 -7.84
N GLU A 167 16.06 7.49 -8.93
CA GLU A 167 16.98 7.93 -9.98
C GLU A 167 16.51 9.23 -10.68
N ALA A 168 15.21 9.34 -10.91
CA ALA A 168 14.62 10.57 -11.44
C ALA A 168 14.71 11.72 -10.43
N ALA A 169 14.35 11.47 -9.17
CA ALA A 169 14.34 12.45 -8.10
C ALA A 169 15.74 12.95 -7.74
N ALA A 170 16.74 12.08 -7.75
CA ALA A 170 18.15 12.45 -7.52
C ALA A 170 18.68 13.53 -8.49
N ALA A 171 17.98 13.76 -9.60
CA ALA A 171 18.31 14.82 -10.54
C ALA A 171 17.78 16.21 -10.14
N LEU A 172 16.82 16.29 -9.19
CA LEU A 172 16.22 17.54 -8.74
C LEU A 172 17.12 18.28 -7.73
N ASN A 173 16.86 19.58 -7.60
CA ASN A 173 17.49 20.37 -6.55
C ASN A 173 16.84 20.08 -5.18
N TYR A 174 17.56 20.43 -4.08
CA TYR A 174 17.13 20.18 -2.72
C TYR A 174 15.71 20.70 -2.40
N LYS A 175 15.40 21.94 -2.79
CA LYS A 175 14.08 22.54 -2.48
C LYS A 175 12.92 21.78 -3.11
N ARG A 176 13.07 21.33 -4.37
CA ARG A 176 12.06 20.55 -5.10
C ARG A 176 11.91 19.14 -4.51
N LEU A 177 13.02 18.50 -4.16
CA LEU A 177 13.01 17.21 -3.47
C LEU A 177 12.33 17.31 -2.12
N LEU A 178 12.63 18.34 -1.33
CA LEU A 178 12.01 18.58 -0.04
C LEU A 178 10.51 18.78 -0.16
N PHE A 179 10.04 19.49 -1.20
CA PHE A 179 8.61 19.64 -1.47
C PHE A 179 7.93 18.30 -1.75
N VAL A 180 8.50 17.46 -2.65
CA VAL A 180 7.95 16.12 -2.95
C VAL A 180 7.92 15.26 -1.69
N PHE A 181 8.99 15.24 -0.93
CA PHE A 181 9.09 14.50 0.33
C PHE A 181 8.03 14.95 1.33
N PHE A 182 7.87 16.27 1.49
CA PHE A 182 6.90 16.86 2.41
C PHE A 182 5.46 16.44 2.10
N VAL A 183 5.06 16.52 0.82
CA VAL A 183 3.70 16.11 0.41
C VAL A 183 3.46 14.63 0.70
N GLN A 184 4.45 13.78 0.43
CA GLN A 184 4.34 12.34 0.72
C GLN A 184 4.24 12.04 2.21
N ILE A 185 5.09 12.69 3.01
CA ILE A 185 5.08 12.50 4.47
C ILE A 185 3.77 13.01 5.08
N ILE A 186 3.20 14.11 4.60
CA ILE A 186 1.87 14.56 5.07
C ILE A 186 0.80 13.52 4.75
N ALA A 187 0.80 12.93 3.55
CA ALA A 187 -0.16 11.88 3.21
C ALA A 187 -0.04 10.67 4.14
N LEU A 188 1.18 10.21 4.40
CA LEU A 188 1.45 9.12 5.34
C LEU A 188 1.08 9.48 6.79
N PHE A 189 1.35 10.70 7.21
CA PHE A 189 0.98 11.20 8.53
C PHE A 189 -0.54 11.20 8.74
N ILE A 190 -1.30 11.60 7.72
CA ILE A 190 -2.77 11.53 7.74
C ILE A 190 -3.23 10.07 7.85
N GLU A 191 -2.66 9.15 7.06
CA GLU A 191 -2.96 7.72 7.13
C GLU A 191 -2.70 7.15 8.53
N GLN A 192 -1.57 7.49 9.12
CA GLN A 192 -1.19 7.07 10.47
C GLN A 192 -2.15 7.60 11.54
N ILE A 193 -2.57 8.86 11.45
CA ILE A 193 -3.56 9.46 12.37
C ILE A 193 -4.90 8.74 12.21
N LEU A 194 -5.36 8.49 10.99
CA LEU A 194 -6.62 7.78 10.75
C LEU A 194 -6.57 6.36 11.32
N TYR A 195 -5.43 5.67 11.17
CA TYR A 195 -5.21 4.37 11.77
C TYR A 195 -5.25 4.45 13.32
N ALA A 196 -4.55 5.40 13.91
CA ALA A 196 -4.51 5.59 15.37
C ALA A 196 -5.93 5.87 15.92
N ILE A 197 -6.71 6.71 15.25
CA ILE A 197 -8.12 6.99 15.63
C ILE A 197 -8.96 5.71 15.53
N ARG A 198 -8.81 4.92 14.46
CA ARG A 198 -9.51 3.65 14.29
C ARG A 198 -9.22 2.67 15.45
N VAL A 199 -7.95 2.53 15.81
CA VAL A 199 -7.54 1.68 16.94
C VAL A 199 -8.08 2.21 18.26
N ALA A 200 -8.03 3.52 18.50
CA ALA A 200 -8.54 4.15 19.72
C ALA A 200 -10.07 3.98 19.86
N MET A 201 -10.82 4.06 18.75
CA MET A 201 -12.25 3.76 18.75
C MET A 201 -12.54 2.28 19.00
N ALA A 202 -11.79 1.38 18.37
CA ALA A 202 -11.95 -0.08 18.56
C ALA A 202 -11.65 -0.51 20.00
N ARG A 203 -10.72 0.17 20.67
CA ARG A 203 -10.34 -0.05 22.08
C ARG A 203 -11.17 0.76 23.08
N GLN A 204 -12.19 1.48 22.61
CA GLN A 204 -13.07 2.32 23.44
C GLN A 204 -12.36 3.47 24.19
N PHE A 205 -11.14 3.86 23.76
CA PHE A 205 -10.47 5.07 24.26
C PHE A 205 -11.12 6.36 23.78
N LEU A 206 -11.83 6.28 22.66
CA LEU A 206 -12.63 7.39 22.12
C LEU A 206 -14.10 6.99 22.04
N PRO A 207 -15.04 7.93 22.36
CA PRO A 207 -16.45 7.65 22.26
C PRO A 207 -16.85 7.39 20.81
N SER A 208 -17.37 6.19 20.55
CA SER A 208 -17.64 5.71 19.19
C SER A 208 -18.92 6.31 18.56
N GLY A 209 -19.91 6.76 19.36
CA GLY A 209 -21.24 7.09 18.88
C GLY A 209 -21.30 8.15 17.76
N SER A 210 -21.05 9.42 18.07
CA SER A 210 -21.10 10.51 17.08
C SER A 210 -19.86 10.54 16.19
N LEU A 211 -18.70 10.14 16.73
CA LEU A 211 -17.43 10.17 16.02
C LEU A 211 -17.39 9.16 14.84
N ILE A 212 -18.02 8.00 14.98
CA ILE A 212 -18.12 6.99 13.90
C ILE A 212 -18.80 7.58 12.67
N LYS A 213 -19.87 8.37 12.81
CA LYS A 213 -20.59 8.94 11.68
C LYS A 213 -19.71 9.83 10.80
N VAL A 214 -18.76 10.55 11.42
CA VAL A 214 -17.82 11.44 10.72
C VAL A 214 -16.60 10.68 10.22
N MET A 215 -16.07 9.78 11.03
CA MET A 215 -14.81 9.09 10.73
C MET A 215 -14.97 7.90 9.78
N ALA A 216 -16.10 7.18 9.80
CA ALA A 216 -16.30 6.02 8.95
C ALA A 216 -16.16 6.33 7.44
N PRO A 217 -16.78 7.39 6.87
CA PRO A 217 -16.57 7.71 5.46
C PRO A 217 -15.11 8.10 5.15
N ILE A 218 -14.40 8.73 6.08
CA ILE A 218 -12.99 9.12 5.90
C ILE A 218 -12.10 7.87 5.91
N ILE A 219 -12.28 6.99 6.90
CA ILE A 219 -11.53 5.74 7.03
C ILE A 219 -11.80 4.80 5.84
N ASN A 220 -13.04 4.71 5.39
CA ASN A 220 -13.41 3.86 4.25
C ASN A 220 -12.81 4.35 2.92
N ASN A 221 -12.44 5.63 2.82
CA ASN A 221 -11.81 6.21 1.64
C ASN A 221 -10.31 6.54 1.85
N GLN A 222 -9.69 6.01 2.90
CA GLN A 222 -8.25 6.28 3.18
C GLN A 222 -7.32 5.85 2.04
N ASP A 223 -7.72 4.87 1.24
CA ASP A 223 -6.95 4.37 0.08
C ASP A 223 -6.68 5.48 -0.96
N VAL A 224 -7.47 6.57 -0.93
CA VAL A 224 -7.23 7.76 -1.78
C VAL A 224 -5.88 8.41 -1.46
N LEU A 225 -5.34 8.25 -0.25
CA LEU A 225 -4.05 8.83 0.13
C LEU A 225 -2.88 8.30 -0.71
N VAL A 226 -2.99 7.08 -1.22
CA VAL A 226 -1.97 6.54 -2.15
C VAL A 226 -1.89 7.36 -3.43
N PHE A 227 -3.02 7.88 -3.92
CA PHE A 227 -3.03 8.75 -5.10
C PHE A 227 -2.41 10.13 -4.84
N VAL A 228 -2.41 10.60 -3.58
CA VAL A 228 -1.65 11.81 -3.18
C VAL A 228 -0.15 11.54 -3.29
N ILE A 229 0.31 10.36 -2.89
CA ILE A 229 1.72 9.95 -3.07
C ILE A 229 2.06 9.90 -4.58
N TYR A 230 1.20 9.33 -5.42
CA TYR A 230 1.40 9.28 -6.87
C TYR A 230 1.45 10.69 -7.47
N ALA A 231 0.55 11.59 -7.07
CA ALA A 231 0.54 12.99 -7.51
C ALA A 231 1.82 13.73 -7.11
N ALA A 232 2.32 13.51 -5.89
CA ALA A 232 3.60 14.07 -5.44
C ALA A 232 4.77 13.55 -6.29
N VAL A 233 4.77 12.26 -6.64
CA VAL A 233 5.79 11.67 -7.53
C VAL A 233 5.72 12.25 -8.94
N LEU A 234 4.53 12.56 -9.46
CA LEU A 234 4.35 13.16 -10.78
C LEU A 234 5.06 14.52 -10.91
N PHE A 235 5.21 15.24 -9.80
CA PHE A 235 5.98 16.49 -9.80
C PHE A 235 7.45 16.29 -10.21
N VAL A 236 8.03 15.12 -9.98
CA VAL A 236 9.42 14.80 -10.36
C VAL A 236 9.63 14.87 -11.88
N PRO A 237 8.92 14.06 -12.69
CA PRO A 237 9.09 14.14 -14.16
C PRO A 237 8.64 15.48 -14.73
N LEU A 238 7.59 16.12 -14.22
CA LEU A 238 7.16 17.44 -14.67
C LEU A 238 8.28 18.48 -14.53
N THR A 239 8.99 18.47 -13.40
CA THR A 239 10.12 19.38 -13.20
C THR A 239 11.34 19.03 -14.06
N LEU A 240 11.58 17.74 -14.36
CA LEU A 240 12.65 17.32 -15.25
C LEU A 240 12.40 17.73 -16.71
N PHE A 241 11.15 17.63 -17.15
CA PHE A 241 10.79 17.98 -18.52
C PHE A 241 10.74 19.49 -18.74
N SER A 242 10.42 20.28 -17.71
CA SER A 242 10.42 21.75 -17.78
C SER A 242 11.83 22.37 -17.74
N GLN A 243 12.89 21.59 -17.44
CA GLN A 243 14.24 22.09 -17.47
C GLN A 243 14.69 22.42 -18.90
N PRO A 244 15.33 23.58 -19.11
CA PRO A 244 15.86 23.94 -20.43
C PRO A 244 16.92 22.92 -20.88
N LYS A 245 17.16 22.86 -22.18
CA LYS A 245 18.26 22.05 -22.73
C LYS A 245 19.60 22.60 -22.21
N PRO A 246 20.56 21.75 -21.85
CA PRO A 246 21.84 22.20 -21.38
C PRO A 246 22.56 23.02 -22.46
N GLN A 247 22.99 24.21 -22.09
CA GLN A 247 23.80 25.04 -22.92
C GLN A 247 25.27 24.63 -22.80
N ARG A 248 26.06 24.89 -23.84
CA ARG A 248 27.50 24.62 -23.81
C ARG A 248 28.19 25.67 -22.92
N PRO A 249 28.87 25.26 -21.83
CA PRO A 249 29.65 26.20 -21.03
C PRO A 249 30.75 26.85 -21.89
N GLU A 250 30.99 28.13 -21.67
CA GLU A 250 32.08 28.86 -22.33
C GLU A 250 33.42 28.17 -22.03
N GLY A 251 34.25 27.95 -23.05
CA GLY A 251 35.54 27.26 -22.92
C GLY A 251 35.48 25.72 -22.76
N SER A 252 34.27 25.10 -22.73
CA SER A 252 34.19 23.65 -22.60
C SER A 252 34.64 22.87 -23.82
N ASN A 253 35.37 21.76 -23.59
CA ASN A 253 35.72 20.81 -24.64
C ASN A 253 34.44 20.15 -25.23
N PRO A 254 34.38 19.88 -26.54
CA PRO A 254 33.27 19.15 -27.17
C PRO A 254 32.93 17.81 -26.48
N ALA A 255 33.90 17.10 -25.93
CA ALA A 255 33.70 15.86 -25.20
C ALA A 255 32.96 16.09 -23.88
N GLU A 256 33.29 17.14 -23.14
CA GLU A 256 32.63 17.54 -21.91
C GLU A 256 31.17 17.93 -22.15
N TYR A 257 30.91 18.74 -23.19
CA TYR A 257 29.54 19.07 -23.54
C TYR A 257 28.70 17.85 -23.91
N ARG A 258 29.23 16.88 -24.66
CA ARG A 258 28.54 15.62 -24.95
C ARG A 258 28.18 14.88 -23.69
N ARG A 259 29.06 14.87 -22.69
CA ARG A 259 28.80 14.23 -21.36
C ARG A 259 27.65 14.94 -20.62
N ILE A 260 27.63 16.27 -20.62
CA ILE A 260 26.54 17.06 -20.01
C ILE A 260 25.20 16.74 -20.70
N VAL A 261 25.15 16.72 -22.02
CA VAL A 261 23.96 16.41 -22.81
C VAL A 261 23.50 14.95 -22.53
N ALA A 262 24.44 14.00 -22.50
CA ALA A 262 24.14 12.59 -22.21
C ALA A 262 23.53 12.42 -20.82
N ASN A 263 24.09 13.09 -19.81
CA ASN A 263 23.55 13.09 -18.45
C ASN A 263 22.13 13.68 -18.39
N ALA A 264 21.89 14.81 -19.06
CA ALA A 264 20.55 15.41 -19.12
C ALA A 264 19.54 14.48 -19.82
N LYS A 265 19.96 13.80 -20.90
CA LYS A 265 19.13 12.81 -21.59
C LYS A 265 18.83 11.61 -20.71
N SER A 266 19.81 11.10 -19.97
CA SER A 266 19.60 10.01 -19.00
C SER A 266 18.58 10.39 -17.93
N LYS A 267 18.71 11.57 -17.32
CA LYS A 267 17.74 12.08 -16.33
C LYS A 267 16.31 12.13 -16.87
N ARG A 268 16.13 12.61 -18.11
CA ARG A 268 14.81 12.64 -18.77
C ARG A 268 14.27 11.23 -19.02
N ARG A 269 15.11 10.24 -19.36
CA ARG A 269 14.68 8.84 -19.50
C ARG A 269 14.13 8.28 -18.21
N TRP A 270 14.78 8.54 -17.07
CA TRP A 270 14.25 8.16 -15.75
C TRP A 270 12.92 8.85 -15.46
N GLY A 271 12.78 10.13 -15.83
CA GLY A 271 11.50 10.82 -15.76
C GLY A 271 10.40 10.17 -16.60
N VAL A 272 10.69 9.73 -17.83
CA VAL A 272 9.72 8.97 -18.66
C VAL A 272 9.37 7.65 -17.99
N GLY A 273 10.36 6.92 -17.49
CA GLY A 273 10.13 5.67 -16.73
C GLY A 273 9.20 5.89 -15.54
N THR A 274 9.40 6.98 -14.77
CA THR A 274 8.53 7.35 -13.65
C THR A 274 7.09 7.60 -14.12
N VAL A 275 6.87 8.32 -15.22
CA VAL A 275 5.52 8.55 -15.77
C VAL A 275 4.85 7.23 -16.16
N VAL A 276 5.55 6.36 -16.88
CA VAL A 276 5.02 5.06 -17.29
C VAL A 276 4.61 4.23 -16.07
N LEU A 277 5.47 4.15 -15.05
CA LEU A 277 5.16 3.43 -13.82
C LEU A 277 3.98 4.05 -13.08
N LEU A 278 3.88 5.38 -13.01
CA LEU A 278 2.73 6.06 -12.38
C LEU A 278 1.42 5.75 -13.10
N ILE A 279 1.41 5.72 -14.43
CA ILE A 279 0.21 5.34 -15.20
C ILE A 279 -0.17 3.90 -14.87
N ILE A 280 0.78 2.97 -14.89
CA ILE A 280 0.53 1.56 -14.57
C ILE A 280 0.00 1.42 -13.14
N MET A 281 0.65 2.06 -12.16
CA MET A 281 0.21 2.02 -10.75
C MET A 281 -1.20 2.57 -10.58
N THR A 282 -1.50 3.72 -11.20
CA THR A 282 -2.83 4.33 -11.13
C THR A 282 -3.89 3.45 -11.76
N CYS A 283 -3.63 2.87 -12.94
CA CYS A 283 -4.55 1.95 -13.61
C CYS A 283 -4.78 0.68 -12.77
N LEU A 284 -3.73 0.10 -12.20
CA LEU A 284 -3.85 -1.11 -11.38
C LEU A 284 -4.55 -0.84 -10.05
N SER A 285 -4.24 0.27 -9.39
CA SER A 285 -4.87 0.65 -8.11
C SER A 285 -6.34 1.06 -8.26
N SER A 286 -6.80 1.45 -9.45
CA SER A 286 -8.19 1.82 -9.73
C SER A 286 -8.95 0.71 -10.46
N PHE A 287 -8.71 0.54 -11.75
CA PHE A 287 -9.42 -0.43 -12.59
C PHE A 287 -9.08 -1.87 -12.24
N GLY A 288 -7.81 -2.16 -11.98
CA GLY A 288 -7.35 -3.50 -11.59
C GLY A 288 -7.98 -3.93 -10.28
N TRP A 289 -8.03 -3.04 -9.28
CA TRP A 289 -8.68 -3.29 -7.99
C TRP A 289 -10.18 -3.53 -8.14
N SER A 290 -10.87 -2.69 -8.94
CA SER A 290 -12.29 -2.87 -9.23
C SER A 290 -12.58 -4.21 -9.90
N TYR A 291 -11.76 -4.61 -10.88
CA TYR A 291 -11.89 -5.90 -11.54
C TYR A 291 -11.61 -7.08 -10.60
N ALA A 292 -10.56 -6.99 -9.78
CA ALA A 292 -10.19 -8.03 -8.84
C ALA A 292 -11.25 -8.28 -7.77
N ASN A 293 -11.91 -7.20 -7.30
CA ASN A 293 -12.96 -7.27 -6.30
C ASN A 293 -14.38 -7.36 -6.89
N HIS A 294 -14.50 -7.50 -8.21
CA HIS A 294 -15.81 -7.68 -8.84
C HIS A 294 -16.41 -9.00 -8.33
N LYS A 295 -17.42 -8.88 -7.49
CA LYS A 295 -18.22 -10.02 -7.06
C LYS A 295 -19.27 -10.25 -8.13
N GLU A 296 -19.39 -11.49 -8.59
CA GLU A 296 -20.52 -11.88 -9.43
C GLU A 296 -21.81 -11.43 -8.74
N GLN A 297 -22.68 -10.76 -9.49
CA GLN A 297 -23.97 -10.34 -8.94
C GLN A 297 -24.71 -11.59 -8.52
N ILE A 298 -24.87 -11.76 -7.21
CA ILE A 298 -25.63 -12.87 -6.67
C ILE A 298 -27.06 -12.67 -7.16
N VAL A 299 -27.57 -13.62 -7.94
CA VAL A 299 -28.94 -13.61 -8.46
C VAL A 299 -29.91 -13.24 -7.32
N PRO A 300 -30.78 -12.22 -7.51
CA PRO A 300 -31.70 -11.81 -6.48
C PRO A 300 -32.55 -13.00 -6.02
N ALA A 301 -32.82 -13.09 -4.72
CA ALA A 301 -33.60 -14.19 -4.18
C ALA A 301 -35.01 -14.19 -4.76
N VAL A 302 -35.45 -15.31 -5.31
CA VAL A 302 -36.81 -15.52 -5.84
C VAL A 302 -37.78 -15.62 -4.66
N GLN A 303 -38.87 -14.86 -4.70
CA GLN A 303 -39.87 -14.91 -3.65
C GLN A 303 -40.75 -16.14 -3.84
N VAL A 304 -40.78 -17.00 -2.86
CA VAL A 304 -41.64 -18.22 -2.87
C VAL A 304 -42.74 -18.10 -1.83
N GLN A 305 -43.88 -18.74 -2.10
CA GLN A 305 -45.02 -18.79 -1.19
C GLN A 305 -45.18 -20.19 -0.61
N ALA A 306 -45.55 -20.30 0.62
CA ALA A 306 -45.89 -21.59 1.20
C ALA A 306 -47.33 -21.99 0.84
N GLN A 307 -47.51 -23.16 0.35
CA GLN A 307 -48.83 -23.78 0.16
C GLN A 307 -49.01 -24.90 1.21
N ASN A 308 -50.08 -24.78 2.01
CA ASN A 308 -50.34 -25.73 3.10
C ASN A 308 -49.19 -25.92 4.09
N GLY A 309 -48.48 -24.82 4.43
CA GLY A 309 -47.35 -24.82 5.37
C GLY A 309 -46.07 -25.42 4.81
N ARG A 310 -46.02 -25.71 3.49
CA ARG A 310 -44.82 -26.27 2.82
C ARG A 310 -44.45 -25.39 1.62
N ILE A 311 -43.15 -25.23 1.39
CA ILE A 311 -42.60 -24.60 0.20
C ILE A 311 -42.19 -25.72 -0.74
N ALA A 312 -42.84 -25.83 -1.88
CA ALA A 312 -42.49 -26.79 -2.93
C ALA A 312 -41.78 -26.04 -4.07
N ILE A 313 -40.61 -26.51 -4.47
CA ILE A 313 -39.80 -25.99 -5.54
C ILE A 313 -39.45 -27.16 -6.47
N ASP A 314 -39.61 -26.96 -7.80
CA ASP A 314 -39.35 -28.02 -8.75
C ASP A 314 -37.85 -28.36 -8.80
N LEU A 315 -37.49 -29.63 -8.76
CA LEU A 315 -36.13 -30.13 -8.88
C LEU A 315 -35.48 -29.74 -10.21
N ASN A 316 -36.25 -29.54 -11.26
CA ASN A 316 -35.76 -29.11 -12.55
C ASN A 316 -35.15 -27.68 -12.51
N GLU A 317 -35.56 -26.83 -11.57
CA GLU A 317 -34.98 -25.49 -11.39
C GLU A 317 -33.50 -25.55 -10.94
N PHE A 318 -33.06 -26.68 -10.39
CA PHE A 318 -31.71 -26.90 -9.91
C PHE A 318 -30.84 -27.73 -10.87
N ALA A 319 -31.34 -28.08 -12.03
CA ALA A 319 -30.65 -28.93 -13.00
C ALA A 319 -29.36 -28.27 -13.56
N ASP A 320 -29.24 -26.97 -13.44
CA ASP A 320 -28.06 -26.18 -13.83
C ASP A 320 -26.86 -26.36 -12.89
N GLY A 321 -27.05 -27.02 -11.73
CA GLY A 321 -26.00 -27.27 -10.74
C GLY A 321 -25.52 -26.00 -9.99
N HIS A 322 -26.22 -24.87 -10.17
CA HIS A 322 -25.92 -23.60 -9.49
C HIS A 322 -26.67 -23.48 -8.17
N LEU A 323 -26.28 -22.48 -7.40
CA LEU A 323 -26.84 -22.17 -6.11
C LEU A 323 -28.01 -21.19 -6.29
N HIS A 324 -29.23 -21.64 -5.94
CA HIS A 324 -30.45 -20.85 -6.04
C HIS A 324 -30.83 -20.25 -4.70
N ARG A 325 -31.24 -18.98 -4.69
CA ARG A 325 -31.62 -18.22 -3.49
C ARG A 325 -33.10 -17.94 -3.50
N TYR A 326 -33.75 -18.23 -2.39
CA TYR A 326 -35.18 -18.01 -2.18
C TYR A 326 -35.44 -17.15 -0.97
N THR A 327 -36.56 -16.41 -1.00
CA THR A 327 -37.05 -15.65 0.15
C THR A 327 -38.49 -16.03 0.37
N TYR A 328 -38.81 -16.44 1.58
CA TYR A 328 -40.18 -16.69 2.03
C TYR A 328 -40.56 -15.61 3.05
N ARG A 329 -41.80 -15.05 2.87
CA ARG A 329 -42.37 -14.15 3.88
C ARG A 329 -43.48 -14.91 4.61
N GLY A 330 -43.23 -15.15 5.91
CA GLY A 330 -44.22 -15.73 6.79
C GLY A 330 -45.37 -14.77 7.12
N SER A 331 -46.42 -15.27 7.73
CA SER A 331 -47.62 -14.50 8.14
C SER A 331 -47.33 -13.36 9.13
N GLY A 332 -46.16 -13.41 9.83
CA GLY A 332 -45.67 -12.36 10.73
C GLY A 332 -44.86 -11.24 10.06
N GLY A 333 -44.71 -11.26 8.70
CA GLY A 333 -43.96 -10.26 7.97
C GLY A 333 -42.43 -10.47 7.96
N GLU A 334 -41.93 -11.46 8.71
CA GLU A 334 -40.50 -11.81 8.71
C GLU A 334 -40.10 -12.56 7.42
N GLY A 335 -39.06 -12.05 6.76
CA GLY A 335 -38.53 -12.66 5.54
C GLY A 335 -37.44 -13.68 5.88
N VAL A 336 -37.70 -14.96 5.71
CA VAL A 336 -36.70 -16.03 5.81
C VAL A 336 -36.02 -16.20 4.46
N ARG A 337 -34.69 -16.12 4.44
CA ARG A 337 -33.87 -16.38 3.26
C ARG A 337 -33.23 -17.75 3.39
N PHE A 338 -33.30 -18.53 2.33
CA PHE A 338 -32.67 -19.84 2.28
C PHE A 338 -32.05 -20.10 0.91
N ILE A 339 -31.13 -21.03 0.86
CA ILE A 339 -30.32 -21.36 -0.31
C ILE A 339 -30.55 -22.87 -0.61
N VAL A 340 -30.70 -23.20 -1.89
CA VAL A 340 -30.87 -24.58 -2.33
C VAL A 340 -29.83 -24.89 -3.39
N ILE A 341 -29.22 -26.07 -3.30
CA ILE A 341 -28.27 -26.60 -4.30
C ILE A 341 -28.59 -28.08 -4.55
N LEU A 342 -28.48 -28.51 -5.79
CA LEU A 342 -28.58 -29.92 -6.16
C LEU A 342 -27.25 -30.62 -5.89
N LYS A 343 -27.25 -31.67 -5.06
CA LYS A 343 -26.09 -32.48 -4.79
C LYS A 343 -26.44 -33.98 -4.93
N GLY A 344 -25.82 -34.64 -5.94
CA GLY A 344 -25.98 -36.08 -6.12
C GLY A 344 -27.41 -36.56 -6.40
N GLY A 345 -28.21 -35.76 -7.11
CA GLY A 345 -29.62 -36.10 -7.46
C GLY A 345 -30.65 -35.73 -6.38
N SER A 346 -30.22 -35.14 -5.26
CA SER A 346 -31.08 -34.60 -4.18
C SER A 346 -30.80 -33.15 -3.93
N ALA A 347 -31.84 -32.33 -3.70
CA ALA A 347 -31.69 -30.92 -3.35
C ALA A 347 -31.54 -30.77 -1.83
N TYR A 348 -30.57 -29.97 -1.40
CA TYR A 348 -30.33 -29.62 -0.01
C TYR A 348 -30.50 -28.12 0.17
N GLY A 349 -31.31 -27.72 1.16
CA GLY A 349 -31.41 -26.33 1.61
C GLY A 349 -30.54 -26.12 2.88
N VAL A 350 -29.88 -24.95 2.92
CA VAL A 350 -29.14 -24.49 4.11
C VAL A 350 -29.65 -23.12 4.52
#